data_d7fc50b4e6e751a4d1782089c5d5d892
#
_entry.id   d7fc50b4e6e751a4d1782089c5d5d892
#
_cell.length_a   1.000
_cell.length_b   1.000
_cell.length_c   1.000
_cell.angle_alpha   90.00
_cell.angle_beta   90.00
_cell.angle_gamma   90.00
#
_symmetry.space_group_name_H-M   'P 1'
#
loop_
_entity.id
_entity.type
_entity.pdbx_description
1 polymer ?
#
loop_
_entity_poly.entity_id
_entity_poly.type
_entity_poly.pdbx_seq_one_letter_code
_entity_poly.pdbx_strand_id
1 'polypeptide(L)'
;MEITLSFTKRYPMENKKIKNATPVDYEGLHFRSKNEKTCYRILKEEGFNPKFEEVKFVIQKAFKGTQPFYDRYKDRKQKKTVWGYSKYTTQNITYTPDFTFNHNGYLIVIEYKGYENDVSPMKMKMFRNYMEQNPEEHIAFFEVYAQKDLRQAIEIIKNLK
;
A
#
# COMPACT_ATOMS: atom_id res chain seq x y z
N MET A 1 -3.03 41.75 4.97
CA MET A 1 -3.96 40.97 5.80
C MET A 1 -3.90 39.51 5.35
N GLU A 2 -3.09 38.71 6.02
CA GLU A 2 -2.93 37.29 5.68
C GLU A 2 -4.10 36.50 6.24
N ILE A 3 -4.89 35.91 5.34
CA ILE A 3 -5.94 34.95 5.74
C ILE A 3 -5.30 33.57 5.85
N THR A 4 -4.97 33.18 7.06
CA THR A 4 -4.53 31.82 7.34
C THR A 4 -5.74 30.88 7.34
N LEU A 5 -5.97 30.20 6.23
CA LEU A 5 -7.02 29.21 6.11
C LEU A 5 -6.37 27.81 6.32
N SER A 6 -6.66 27.18 7.45
CA SER A 6 -6.27 25.79 7.68
C SER A 6 -7.30 24.87 7.00
N PHE A 7 -6.85 24.08 6.02
CA PHE A 7 -7.69 23.15 5.30
C PHE A 7 -7.29 21.71 5.64
N THR A 8 -8.18 21.03 6.32
CA THR A 8 -8.22 19.57 6.35
C THR A 8 -9.43 19.12 5.54
N LYS A 9 -9.29 19.03 4.22
CA LYS A 9 -10.28 18.36 3.39
C LYS A 9 -9.86 16.90 3.23
N ARG A 10 -10.29 16.06 4.17
CA ARG A 10 -10.30 14.61 3.95
C ARG A 10 -11.47 14.31 3.01
N TYR A 11 -11.17 14.00 1.75
CA TYR A 11 -12.09 13.19 0.96
C TYR A 11 -12.01 11.79 1.53
N PRO A 12 -13.08 11.22 2.08
CA PRO A 12 -13.09 9.79 2.34
C PRO A 12 -12.99 9.10 0.97
N MET A 13 -11.83 8.58 0.64
CA MET A 13 -11.76 7.57 -0.40
C MET A 13 -12.49 6.36 0.18
N GLU A 14 -13.75 6.20 -0.18
CA GLU A 14 -14.46 4.95 0.04
C GLU A 14 -13.72 3.88 -0.76
N ASN A 15 -12.82 3.17 -0.10
CA ASN A 15 -12.39 1.88 -0.60
C ASN A 15 -13.66 1.05 -0.76
N LYS A 16 -14.05 0.77 -2.00
CA LYS A 16 -15.14 -0.17 -2.28
C LYS A 16 -14.79 -1.44 -1.53
N LYS A 17 -15.48 -1.69 -0.43
CA LYS A 17 -15.30 -2.92 0.37
C LYS A 17 -15.46 -4.08 -0.59
N ILE A 18 -14.47 -4.97 -0.64
CA ILE A 18 -14.55 -6.21 -1.39
C ILE A 18 -15.76 -6.95 -0.83
N LYS A 19 -16.84 -7.01 -1.59
CA LYS A 19 -18.17 -7.43 -1.11
C LYS A 19 -18.26 -8.85 -0.57
N ASN A 20 -17.21 -9.68 -0.68
CA ASN A 20 -17.23 -11.10 -0.35
C ASN A 20 -16.00 -11.59 0.45
N ALA A 21 -15.18 -10.70 0.98
CA ALA A 21 -14.09 -11.10 1.87
C ALA A 21 -14.67 -11.46 3.25
N THR A 22 -14.40 -12.65 3.73
CA THR A 22 -14.77 -13.10 5.08
C THR A 22 -13.55 -12.96 5.96
N PRO A 23 -13.52 -12.01 6.91
CA PRO A 23 -12.44 -11.89 7.88
C PRO A 23 -12.28 -13.17 8.72
N VAL A 24 -11.06 -13.43 9.15
CA VAL A 24 -10.76 -14.61 9.97
C VAL A 24 -9.57 -14.35 10.88
N ASP A 25 -9.70 -14.75 12.14
CA ASP A 25 -8.61 -14.71 13.12
C ASP A 25 -7.84 -16.03 13.10
N TYR A 26 -6.52 -15.93 13.13
CA TYR A 26 -5.64 -17.09 13.17
C TYR A 26 -4.28 -16.70 13.78
N GLU A 27 -3.79 -17.49 14.75
CA GLU A 27 -2.53 -17.25 15.47
C GLU A 27 -2.39 -15.81 16.02
N GLY A 28 -3.49 -15.21 16.50
CA GLY A 28 -3.49 -13.86 17.07
C GLY A 28 -3.49 -12.73 16.02
N LEU A 29 -3.52 -13.05 14.73
CA LEU A 29 -3.62 -12.10 13.63
C LEU A 29 -5.04 -12.04 13.09
N HIS A 30 -5.47 -10.82 12.70
CA HIS A 30 -6.77 -10.58 12.08
C HIS A 30 -6.59 -10.41 10.56
N PHE A 31 -6.88 -11.45 9.78
CA PHE A 31 -6.83 -11.43 8.31
C PHE A 31 -8.14 -10.90 7.74
N ARG A 32 -8.05 -10.05 6.73
CA ARG A 32 -9.24 -9.52 6.02
C ARG A 32 -9.93 -10.55 5.14
N SER A 33 -9.22 -11.63 4.79
CA SER A 33 -9.76 -12.71 3.95
C SER A 33 -9.22 -14.09 4.33
N LYS A 34 -9.97 -15.13 3.98
CA LYS A 34 -9.51 -16.52 4.09
C LYS A 34 -8.28 -16.81 3.24
N ASN A 35 -8.13 -16.11 2.12
CA ASN A 35 -6.99 -16.29 1.22
C ASN A 35 -5.70 -15.78 1.84
N GLU A 36 -5.71 -14.61 2.47
CA GLU A 36 -4.56 -14.08 3.22
C GLU A 36 -4.14 -15.04 4.34
N LYS A 37 -5.11 -15.52 5.16
CA LYS A 37 -4.83 -16.57 6.17
C LYS A 37 -4.18 -17.79 5.54
N THR A 38 -4.69 -18.28 4.41
CA THR A 38 -4.15 -19.47 3.75
C THR A 38 -2.74 -19.23 3.24
N CYS A 39 -2.48 -18.04 2.68
CA CYS A 39 -1.14 -17.62 2.26
C CYS A 39 -0.17 -17.63 3.45
N TYR A 40 -0.55 -16.99 4.57
CA TYR A 40 0.24 -16.98 5.79
C TYR A 40 0.59 -18.41 6.27
N ARG A 41 -0.41 -19.29 6.34
CA ARG A 41 -0.23 -20.67 6.77
C ARG A 41 0.75 -21.44 5.87
N ILE A 42 0.60 -21.32 4.54
CA ILE A 42 1.51 -21.97 3.58
C ILE A 42 2.94 -21.46 3.76
N LEU A 43 3.15 -20.16 3.89
CA LEU A 43 4.48 -19.59 4.11
C LEU A 43 5.10 -20.12 5.41
N LYS A 44 4.32 -20.25 6.48
CA LYS A 44 4.77 -20.84 7.77
C LYS A 44 5.13 -22.31 7.62
N GLU A 45 4.30 -23.11 6.93
CA GLU A 45 4.53 -24.54 6.67
C GLU A 45 5.81 -24.78 5.86
N GLU A 46 6.15 -23.83 4.99
CA GLU A 46 7.41 -23.86 4.18
C GLU A 46 8.64 -23.35 4.96
N GLY A 47 8.48 -23.02 6.24
CA GLY A 47 9.57 -22.63 7.13
C GLY A 47 9.93 -21.16 7.12
N PHE A 48 9.14 -20.30 6.46
CA PHE A 48 9.32 -18.84 6.51
C PHE A 48 8.70 -18.24 7.77
N ASN A 49 9.09 -16.99 8.08
CA ASN A 49 8.52 -16.22 9.18
C ASN A 49 7.83 -14.95 8.64
N PRO A 50 6.67 -15.10 7.96
CA PRO A 50 5.98 -13.97 7.35
C PRO A 50 5.41 -13.03 8.41
N LYS A 51 5.61 -11.73 8.20
CA LYS A 51 5.00 -10.64 8.93
C LYS A 51 3.83 -10.09 8.14
N PHE A 52 2.66 -10.04 8.75
CA PHE A 52 1.43 -9.61 8.10
C PHE A 52 1.23 -8.11 8.33
N GLU A 53 1.18 -7.32 7.24
CA GLU A 53 0.95 -5.86 7.22
C GLU A 53 1.82 -5.02 8.19
N GLU A 54 3.01 -5.49 8.58
CA GLU A 54 3.88 -4.78 9.51
C GLU A 54 4.72 -3.69 8.85
N VAL A 55 5.18 -3.91 7.62
CA VAL A 55 6.09 -3.00 6.91
C VAL A 55 5.29 -2.00 6.07
N LYS A 56 5.66 -0.74 6.19
CA LYS A 56 5.05 0.35 5.43
C LYS A 56 6.12 1.09 4.62
N PHE A 57 6.06 0.99 3.32
CA PHE A 57 6.93 1.73 2.40
C PHE A 57 6.36 3.12 2.11
N VAL A 58 7.19 4.15 2.15
CA VAL A 58 6.84 5.49 1.67
C VAL A 58 7.24 5.56 0.19
N ILE A 59 6.31 5.21 -0.71
CA ILE A 59 6.54 5.13 -2.15
C ILE A 59 6.54 6.50 -2.84
N GLN A 60 6.02 7.51 -2.16
CA GLN A 60 6.22 8.91 -2.52
C GLN A 60 6.25 9.75 -1.24
N LYS A 61 7.32 10.50 -1.04
CA LYS A 61 7.47 11.41 0.09
C LYS A 61 6.53 12.61 -0.04
N ALA A 62 6.09 13.13 1.10
CA ALA A 62 5.35 14.38 1.16
C ALA A 62 6.18 15.52 0.56
N PHE A 63 5.53 16.43 -0.14
CA PHE A 63 6.17 17.62 -0.69
C PHE A 63 5.24 18.82 -0.64
N LYS A 64 5.85 20.00 -0.61
CA LYS A 64 5.16 21.27 -0.80
C LYS A 64 5.34 21.70 -2.23
N GLY A 65 4.24 21.90 -2.95
CA GLY A 65 4.28 22.34 -4.34
C GLY A 65 4.92 23.73 -4.45
N THR A 66 5.74 23.93 -5.48
CA THR A 66 6.34 25.21 -5.86
C THR A 66 5.63 25.84 -7.06
N GLN A 67 4.85 25.02 -7.79
CA GLN A 67 4.07 25.46 -8.93
C GLN A 67 2.70 25.98 -8.51
N PRO A 68 2.09 26.91 -9.27
CA PRO A 68 0.75 27.39 -9.01
C PRO A 68 -0.26 26.23 -9.06
N PHE A 69 -0.95 26.00 -7.95
CA PHE A 69 -1.99 25.00 -7.84
C PHE A 69 -3.20 25.61 -7.14
N TYR A 70 -4.37 25.47 -7.73
CA TYR A 70 -5.59 26.10 -7.26
C TYR A 70 -6.65 25.05 -6.94
N ASP A 71 -7.26 25.18 -5.75
CA ASP A 71 -8.36 24.35 -5.30
C ASP A 71 -9.67 25.11 -5.23
N ARG A 72 -10.77 24.38 -5.34
CA ARG A 72 -12.11 24.88 -5.03
C ARG A 72 -12.41 24.64 -3.57
N TYR A 73 -12.81 25.68 -2.85
CA TYR A 73 -13.23 25.58 -1.47
C TYR A 73 -14.50 26.41 -1.18
N LYS A 74 -15.22 26.03 -0.11
CA LYS A 74 -16.35 26.83 0.39
C LYS A 74 -15.83 27.99 1.21
N ASP A 75 -16.02 29.21 0.71
CA ASP A 75 -15.86 30.40 1.54
C ASP A 75 -17.04 30.46 2.52
N ARG A 76 -16.71 30.36 3.81
CA ARG A 76 -17.72 30.35 4.88
C ARG A 76 -18.44 31.68 5.04
N LYS A 77 -17.77 32.81 4.73
CA LYS A 77 -18.33 34.16 4.83
C LYS A 77 -19.29 34.43 3.67
N GLN A 78 -18.89 34.09 2.47
CA GLN A 78 -19.67 34.36 1.25
C GLN A 78 -20.65 33.22 0.92
N LYS A 79 -20.60 32.08 1.61
CA LYS A 79 -21.40 30.88 1.34
C LYS A 79 -21.30 30.38 -0.11
N LYS A 80 -20.20 30.76 -0.82
CA LYS A 80 -19.93 30.41 -2.21
C LYS A 80 -18.75 29.48 -2.33
N THR A 81 -18.72 28.72 -3.41
CA THR A 81 -17.52 27.96 -3.81
C THR A 81 -16.64 28.89 -4.65
N VAL A 82 -15.41 29.09 -4.21
CA VAL A 82 -14.43 29.96 -4.87
C VAL A 82 -13.15 29.19 -5.16
N TRP A 83 -12.38 29.69 -6.10
CA TRP A 83 -11.03 29.20 -6.36
C TRP A 83 -10.02 29.94 -5.48
N GLY A 84 -9.03 29.23 -4.99
CA GLY A 84 -7.94 29.83 -4.25
C GLY A 84 -6.65 29.05 -4.39
N TYR A 85 -5.54 29.72 -4.21
CA TYR A 85 -4.21 29.12 -4.26
C TYR A 85 -4.08 28.07 -3.14
N SER A 86 -3.73 26.84 -3.54
CA SER A 86 -3.53 25.75 -2.58
C SER A 86 -2.20 25.93 -1.85
N LYS A 87 -2.27 25.95 -0.52
CA LYS A 87 -1.11 26.03 0.37
C LYS A 87 -0.86 24.72 1.13
N TYR A 88 -1.55 23.64 0.75
CA TYR A 88 -1.37 22.38 1.46
C TYR A 88 -0.12 21.62 1.00
N THR A 89 0.44 20.85 1.90
CA THR A 89 1.51 19.91 1.61
C THR A 89 0.89 18.60 1.11
N THR A 90 1.33 18.13 -0.06
CA THR A 90 0.97 16.79 -0.53
C THR A 90 1.54 15.76 0.42
N GLN A 91 0.68 14.91 0.97
CA GLN A 91 1.07 13.92 1.97
C GLN A 91 1.80 12.74 1.34
N ASN A 92 2.49 11.95 2.18
CA ASN A 92 3.10 10.70 1.74
C ASN A 92 2.06 9.78 1.08
N ILE A 93 2.47 9.15 -0.03
CA ILE A 93 1.79 7.95 -0.53
C ILE A 93 2.53 6.75 0.04
N THR A 94 1.80 5.88 0.73
CA THR A 94 2.36 4.71 1.38
C THR A 94 1.78 3.43 0.80
N TYR A 95 2.60 2.37 0.84
CA TYR A 95 2.21 1.02 0.50
C TYR A 95 2.54 0.09 1.66
N THR A 96 1.58 -0.72 2.06
CA THR A 96 1.72 -1.78 3.06
C THR A 96 1.38 -3.09 2.36
N PRO A 97 2.38 -3.96 2.09
CA PRO A 97 2.14 -5.27 1.49
C PRO A 97 1.49 -6.23 2.49
N ASP A 98 0.85 -7.27 1.98
CA ASP A 98 0.25 -8.29 2.84
C ASP A 98 1.29 -9.02 3.67
N PHE A 99 2.40 -9.46 3.06
CA PHE A 99 3.45 -10.21 3.77
C PHE A 99 4.85 -9.72 3.44
N THR A 100 5.70 -9.71 4.47
CA THR A 100 7.14 -9.45 4.34
C THR A 100 7.93 -10.41 5.23
N PHE A 101 9.11 -10.82 4.77
CA PHE A 101 10.09 -11.57 5.56
C PHE A 101 11.47 -11.53 4.89
N ASN A 102 12.52 -11.80 5.65
CA ASN A 102 13.88 -11.89 5.10
C ASN A 102 14.23 -13.33 4.69
N HIS A 103 14.87 -13.48 3.54
CA HIS A 103 15.40 -14.76 3.07
C HIS A 103 16.65 -14.55 2.19
N ASN A 104 17.76 -15.19 2.54
CA ASN A 104 19.02 -15.13 1.80
C ASN A 104 19.49 -13.72 1.39
N GLY A 105 19.38 -12.74 2.31
CA GLY A 105 19.79 -11.36 2.05
C GLY A 105 18.76 -10.51 1.31
N TYR A 106 17.62 -11.08 0.92
CA TYR A 106 16.51 -10.35 0.32
C TYR A 106 15.41 -10.06 1.32
N LEU A 107 14.81 -8.87 1.21
CA LEU A 107 13.51 -8.59 1.77
C LEU A 107 12.43 -9.10 0.80
N ILE A 108 11.81 -10.22 1.15
CA ILE A 108 10.71 -10.79 0.37
C ILE A 108 9.45 -10.00 0.67
N VAL A 109 8.78 -9.56 -0.39
CA VAL A 109 7.52 -8.82 -0.33
C VAL A 109 6.49 -9.59 -1.16
N ILE A 110 5.38 -9.99 -0.53
CA ILE A 110 4.29 -10.70 -1.19
C ILE A 110 3.01 -9.89 -1.05
N GLU A 111 2.35 -9.64 -2.17
CA GLU A 111 1.02 -9.08 -2.27
C GLU A 111 0.06 -10.15 -2.80
N TYR A 112 -0.92 -10.55 -2.00
CA TYR A 112 -1.93 -11.51 -2.42
C TYR A 112 -3.12 -10.77 -3.05
N LYS A 113 -3.24 -10.86 -4.35
CA LYS A 113 -4.29 -10.18 -5.11
C LYS A 113 -5.58 -11.00 -5.13
N GLY A 114 -6.61 -10.43 -4.50
CA GLY A 114 -7.99 -10.85 -4.72
C GLY A 114 -8.62 -10.06 -5.87
N TYR A 115 -9.57 -9.20 -5.55
CA TYR A 115 -10.14 -8.23 -6.48
C TYR A 115 -9.33 -6.94 -6.45
N GLU A 116 -8.82 -6.49 -7.59
CA GLU A 116 -8.13 -5.21 -7.69
C GLU A 116 -9.13 -4.04 -7.59
N ASN A 117 -8.79 -3.04 -6.77
CA ASN A 117 -9.43 -1.73 -6.82
C ASN A 117 -8.66 -0.82 -7.79
N ASP A 118 -9.27 0.29 -8.21
CA ASP A 118 -8.70 1.21 -9.21
C ASP A 118 -7.36 1.83 -8.80
N VAL A 119 -7.02 1.83 -7.50
CA VAL A 119 -5.79 2.43 -6.94
C VAL A 119 -4.65 1.41 -6.86
N SER A 120 -4.95 0.12 -6.73
CA SER A 120 -3.97 -0.94 -6.56
C SER A 120 -2.93 -0.99 -7.69
N PRO A 121 -3.30 -0.99 -8.99
CA PRO A 121 -2.33 -1.04 -10.07
C PRO A 121 -1.36 0.15 -10.07
N MET A 122 -1.85 1.35 -9.71
CA MET A 122 -0.99 2.53 -9.61
C MET A 122 0.02 2.39 -8.47
N LYS A 123 -0.42 1.96 -7.29
CA LYS A 123 0.49 1.71 -6.15
C LYS A 123 1.55 0.67 -6.48
N MET A 124 1.21 -0.40 -7.20
CA MET A 124 2.17 -1.43 -7.62
C MET A 124 3.23 -0.86 -8.57
N LYS A 125 2.84 -0.02 -9.54
CA LYS A 125 3.79 0.69 -10.41
C LYS A 125 4.72 1.61 -9.62
N MET A 126 4.16 2.36 -8.66
CA MET A 126 4.94 3.24 -7.80
C MET A 126 5.89 2.44 -6.88
N PHE A 127 5.45 1.29 -6.37
CA PHE A 127 6.30 0.44 -5.56
C PHE A 127 7.46 -0.17 -6.36
N ARG A 128 7.22 -0.63 -7.59
CA ARG A 128 8.31 -1.07 -8.48
C ARG A 128 9.31 0.05 -8.76
N ASN A 129 8.84 1.27 -9.01
CA ASN A 129 9.73 2.42 -9.14
C ASN A 129 10.50 2.71 -7.84
N TYR A 130 9.87 2.53 -6.68
CA TYR A 130 10.55 2.65 -5.38
C TYR A 130 11.70 1.62 -5.27
N MET A 131 11.49 0.37 -5.67
CA MET A 131 12.53 -0.67 -5.66
C MET A 131 13.73 -0.29 -6.55
N GLU A 132 13.47 0.24 -7.75
CA GLU A 132 14.52 0.73 -8.67
C GLU A 132 15.32 1.90 -8.10
N GLN A 133 14.69 2.73 -7.28
CA GLN A 133 15.33 3.88 -6.63
C GLN A 133 16.08 3.51 -5.33
N ASN A 134 15.84 2.32 -4.78
CA ASN A 134 16.44 1.84 -3.53
C ASN A 134 16.99 0.40 -3.69
N PRO A 135 17.93 0.18 -4.63
CA PRO A 135 18.44 -1.14 -4.93
C PRO A 135 19.16 -1.80 -3.74
N GLU A 136 19.64 -0.98 -2.78
CA GLU A 136 20.31 -1.45 -1.56
C GLU A 136 19.37 -2.19 -0.60
N GLU A 137 18.06 -2.03 -0.73
CA GLU A 137 17.08 -2.75 0.08
C GLU A 137 16.93 -4.22 -0.34
N HIS A 138 17.49 -4.62 -1.50
CA HIS A 138 17.46 -6.00 -2.02
C HIS A 138 16.07 -6.63 -1.95
N ILE A 139 15.04 -5.94 -2.45
CA ILE A 139 13.65 -6.39 -2.40
C ILE A 139 13.38 -7.40 -3.53
N ALA A 140 12.79 -8.56 -3.18
CA ALA A 140 12.18 -9.48 -4.13
C ALA A 140 10.65 -9.42 -3.97
N PHE A 141 9.94 -8.94 -5.00
CA PHE A 141 8.52 -8.66 -4.96
C PHE A 141 7.70 -9.66 -5.78
N PHE A 142 6.64 -10.20 -5.19
CA PHE A 142 5.75 -11.19 -5.79
C PHE A 142 4.29 -10.74 -5.68
N GLU A 143 3.62 -10.61 -6.82
CA GLU A 143 2.16 -10.50 -6.89
C GLU A 143 1.57 -11.89 -7.11
N VAL A 144 0.74 -12.33 -6.18
CA VAL A 144 0.19 -13.68 -6.12
C VAL A 144 -1.32 -13.62 -6.23
N TYR A 145 -1.91 -14.32 -7.20
CA TYR A 145 -3.35 -14.30 -7.47
C TYR A 145 -4.06 -15.60 -7.02
N ALA A 146 -3.30 -16.68 -6.87
CA ALA A 146 -3.82 -17.97 -6.45
C ALA A 146 -2.78 -18.76 -5.66
N GLN A 147 -3.21 -19.82 -4.97
CA GLN A 147 -2.29 -20.70 -4.21
C GLN A 147 -1.23 -21.35 -5.12
N LYS A 148 -1.54 -21.60 -6.38
CA LYS A 148 -0.57 -22.12 -7.37
C LYS A 148 0.57 -21.13 -7.58
N ASP A 149 0.25 -19.85 -7.74
CA ASP A 149 1.25 -18.79 -7.94
C ASP A 149 2.12 -18.64 -6.70
N LEU A 150 1.52 -18.72 -5.50
CA LEU A 150 2.24 -18.70 -4.25
C LEU A 150 3.26 -19.84 -4.16
N ARG A 151 2.89 -21.06 -4.55
CA ARG A 151 3.83 -22.20 -4.56
C ARG A 151 4.99 -22.00 -5.53
N GLN A 152 4.72 -21.43 -6.71
CA GLN A 152 5.76 -21.07 -7.66
C GLN A 152 6.67 -19.97 -7.12
N ALA A 153 6.11 -18.95 -6.49
CA ALA A 153 6.88 -17.90 -5.83
C ALA A 153 7.79 -18.48 -4.73
N ILE A 154 7.29 -19.41 -3.91
CA ILE A 154 8.06 -20.10 -2.88
C ILE A 154 9.26 -20.86 -3.47
N GLU A 155 9.09 -21.56 -4.57
CA GLU A 155 10.21 -22.25 -5.24
C GLU A 155 11.26 -21.26 -5.74
N ILE A 156 10.85 -20.11 -6.27
CA ILE A 156 11.77 -19.04 -6.66
C ILE A 156 12.50 -18.49 -5.42
N ILE A 157 11.77 -18.18 -4.35
CA ILE A 157 12.34 -17.63 -3.10
C ILE A 157 13.40 -18.56 -2.54
N LYS A 158 13.15 -19.88 -2.46
CA LYS A 158 14.10 -20.86 -1.96
C LYS A 158 15.41 -20.92 -2.78
N ASN A 159 15.35 -20.55 -4.05
CA ASN A 159 16.49 -20.55 -4.96
C ASN A 159 17.20 -19.19 -5.11
N LEU A 160 16.73 -18.13 -4.44
CA LEU A 160 17.42 -16.83 -4.39
C LEU A 160 18.80 -17.02 -3.70
N LYS A 161 19.83 -16.44 -4.33
CA LYS A 161 21.23 -16.53 -3.86
C LYS A 161 21.75 -15.14 -3.53
#